data_03b417dc3a23d3ddb399a3051a41df97
#
_entry.id   03b417dc3a23d3ddb399a3051a41df97
#
_cell.length_a   1.000
_cell.length_b   1.000
_cell.length_c   1.000
_cell.angle_alpha   90.00
_cell.angle_beta   90.00
_cell.angle_gamma   90.00
#
_symmetry.space_group_name_H-M   'P 1'
#
loop_
_entity.id
_entity.type
_entity.pdbx_description
1 polymer ?
#
loop_
_entity_poly.entity_id
_entity_poly.type
_entity_poly.pdbx_seq_one_letter_code
_entity_poly.pdbx_strand_id
1 'polypeptide(L)'
;LNLAPVSGRLTIVNDQDLADAGAFGVKGALIDPVTGEILEHGSKFRMELGAQLIANVNYEIFKNVVFSSKLIVFYDYLQDRDLNALNKKYGCRLDFDWDNALVLKVNDWLNCNITARLVYDEDITPIEGDSFLQFKEVLSVGISYKIP
;
A
#
# COMPACT_ATOMS: atom_id res chain seq x y z
N LEU A 1 -10.04 -14.30 -9.02
CA LEU A 1 -8.95 -13.66 -9.75
C LEU A 1 -9.53 -12.61 -10.68
N ASN A 2 -9.03 -11.39 -10.59
CA ASN A 2 -9.39 -10.28 -11.48
C ASN A 2 -8.10 -9.70 -12.06
N LEU A 3 -8.05 -9.56 -13.39
CA LEU A 3 -6.94 -8.92 -14.10
C LEU A 3 -7.49 -7.72 -14.86
N ALA A 4 -7.02 -6.53 -14.51
CA ALA A 4 -7.30 -5.29 -15.20
C ALA A 4 -6.02 -4.85 -15.95
N PRO A 5 -5.95 -5.05 -17.28
CA PRO A 5 -4.78 -4.65 -18.06
C PRO A 5 -4.60 -3.13 -18.14
N VAL A 6 -5.67 -2.38 -17.86
CA VAL A 6 -5.63 -0.92 -17.74
C VAL A 6 -6.34 -0.54 -16.45
N SER A 7 -5.59 0.05 -15.53
CA SER A 7 -6.06 0.58 -14.26
C SER A 7 -5.42 1.95 -14.03
N GLY A 8 -6.20 2.91 -13.57
CA GLY A 8 -5.71 4.26 -13.27
C GLY A 8 -5.92 4.60 -11.81
N ARG A 9 -4.93 5.25 -11.19
CA ARG A 9 -5.02 5.84 -9.85
C ARG A 9 -4.76 7.34 -9.97
N LEU A 10 -5.61 8.12 -9.32
CA LEU A 10 -5.51 9.56 -9.28
C LEU A 10 -5.38 9.99 -7.83
N THR A 11 -4.30 10.67 -7.51
CA THR A 11 -4.07 11.25 -6.18
C THR A 11 -4.11 12.78 -6.30
N ILE A 12 -4.90 13.43 -5.44
CA ILE A 12 -5.01 14.89 -5.36
C ILE A 12 -4.72 15.30 -3.91
N VAL A 13 -3.74 16.19 -3.73
CA VAL A 13 -3.36 16.77 -2.45
C VAL A 13 -3.74 18.25 -2.47
N ASN A 14 -4.77 18.64 -1.72
CA ASN A 14 -5.26 20.01 -1.73
C ASN A 14 -4.36 20.97 -0.93
N ASP A 15 -3.70 20.47 0.09
CA ASP A 15 -2.81 21.24 0.95
C ASP A 15 -1.41 21.36 0.32
N GLN A 16 -0.87 22.59 0.24
CA GLN A 16 0.43 22.83 -0.40
C GLN A 16 1.59 22.33 0.46
N ASP A 17 1.49 22.46 1.78
CA ASP A 17 2.56 22.02 2.69
C ASP A 17 2.72 20.50 2.64
N LEU A 18 1.60 19.76 2.54
CA LEU A 18 1.61 18.32 2.33
C LEU A 18 2.14 17.95 0.94
N ALA A 19 1.80 18.72 -0.08
CA ALA A 19 2.32 18.51 -1.43
C ALA A 19 3.83 18.75 -1.49
N ASP A 20 4.31 19.81 -0.85
CA ASP A 20 5.73 20.15 -0.79
C ASP A 20 6.54 19.10 0.00
N ALA A 21 5.91 18.48 1.01
CA ALA A 21 6.50 17.34 1.73
C ALA A 21 6.47 16.02 0.94
N GLY A 22 5.84 15.98 -0.25
CA GLY A 22 5.70 14.76 -1.06
C GLY A 22 4.72 13.74 -0.47
N ALA A 23 3.75 14.20 0.34
CA ALA A 23 2.76 13.32 0.94
C ALA A 23 1.94 12.58 -0.11
N PHE A 24 1.50 11.36 0.22
CA PHE A 24 0.72 10.48 -0.67
C PHE A 24 1.42 10.16 -2.00
N GLY A 25 2.76 10.28 -2.04
CA GLY A 25 3.57 9.94 -3.22
C GLY A 25 3.54 10.97 -4.35
N VAL A 26 3.00 12.19 -4.14
CA VAL A 26 3.14 13.28 -5.11
C VAL A 26 4.58 13.78 -5.15
N LYS A 27 5.00 14.43 -6.26
CA LYS A 27 6.33 15.03 -6.35
C LYS A 27 6.46 16.12 -5.30
N GLY A 28 7.38 15.96 -4.36
CA GLY A 28 7.68 16.96 -3.34
C GLY A 28 8.35 18.21 -3.90
N ALA A 29 8.48 19.25 -3.06
CA ALA A 29 9.15 20.49 -3.41
C ALA A 29 10.65 20.26 -3.68
N LEU A 30 11.20 21.00 -4.63
CA LEU A 30 12.62 21.11 -4.85
C LEU A 30 13.18 22.19 -3.94
N ILE A 31 14.02 21.83 -2.98
CA ILE A 31 14.61 22.73 -2.00
C ILE A 31 16.10 22.88 -2.31
N ASP A 32 16.60 24.12 -2.30
CA ASP A 32 18.04 24.39 -2.39
C ASP A 32 18.76 23.83 -1.15
N PRO A 33 19.70 22.90 -1.29
CA PRO A 33 20.38 22.30 -0.15
C PRO A 33 21.29 23.27 0.61
N VAL A 34 21.62 24.45 0.04
CA VAL A 34 22.51 25.44 0.64
C VAL A 34 21.72 26.53 1.37
N THR A 35 20.67 27.06 0.73
CA THR A 35 19.87 28.17 1.28
C THR A 35 18.64 27.69 2.03
N GLY A 36 18.14 26.48 1.76
CA GLY A 36 16.89 25.97 2.30
C GLY A 36 15.65 26.59 1.65
N GLU A 37 15.82 27.40 0.60
CA GLU A 37 14.69 28.01 -0.11
C GLU A 37 14.00 27.02 -1.06
N ILE A 38 12.67 27.13 -1.18
CA ILE A 38 11.89 26.34 -2.11
C ILE A 38 12.10 26.91 -3.52
N LEU A 39 12.77 26.14 -4.39
CA LEU A 39 12.98 26.50 -5.79
C LEU A 39 11.75 26.18 -6.65
N GLU A 40 11.07 25.07 -6.34
CA GLU A 40 9.85 24.63 -7.03
C GLU A 40 8.91 23.96 -6.02
N HIS A 41 7.65 24.39 -5.97
CA HIS A 41 6.65 23.77 -5.11
C HIS A 41 6.30 22.34 -5.58
N GLY A 42 5.92 21.52 -4.63
CA GLY A 42 5.47 20.16 -4.88
C GLY A 42 4.19 20.09 -5.72
N SER A 43 4.03 19.01 -6.44
CA SER A 43 2.84 18.76 -7.26
C SER A 43 1.67 18.36 -6.38
N LYS A 44 0.51 18.99 -6.59
CA LYS A 44 -0.76 18.60 -5.94
C LYS A 44 -1.45 17.40 -6.61
N PHE A 45 -0.89 16.93 -7.70
CA PHE A 45 -1.55 15.96 -8.56
C PHE A 45 -0.56 14.87 -8.96
N ARG A 46 -1.01 13.61 -8.86
CA ARG A 46 -0.31 12.45 -9.36
C ARG A 46 -1.29 11.53 -10.09
N MET A 47 -0.94 11.14 -11.28
CA MET A 47 -1.66 10.16 -12.07
C MET A 47 -0.76 8.95 -12.33
N GLU A 48 -1.28 7.78 -12.03
CA GLU A 48 -0.66 6.50 -12.33
C GLU A 48 -1.55 5.75 -13.30
N LEU A 49 -0.95 5.08 -14.26
CA LEU A 49 -1.62 4.22 -15.22
C LEU A 49 -0.85 2.91 -15.31
N GLY A 50 -1.54 1.80 -15.13
CA GLY A 50 -0.86 0.51 -15.06
C GLY A 50 -1.78 -0.68 -15.25
N ALA A 51 -1.24 -1.86 -15.00
CA ALA A 51 -2.01 -3.09 -14.89
C ALA A 51 -2.22 -3.46 -13.41
N GLN A 52 -3.39 -4.00 -13.10
CA GLN A 52 -3.71 -4.47 -11.76
C GLN A 52 -4.15 -5.93 -11.79
N LEU A 53 -3.60 -6.72 -10.88
CA LEU A 53 -4.01 -8.08 -10.58
C LEU A 53 -4.58 -8.14 -9.16
N ILE A 54 -5.78 -8.69 -9.02
CA ILE A 54 -6.38 -8.96 -7.70
C ILE A 54 -6.68 -10.45 -7.60
N ALA A 55 -6.05 -11.11 -6.64
CA ALA A 55 -6.32 -12.50 -6.30
C ALA A 55 -6.95 -12.58 -4.91
N ASN A 56 -8.10 -13.24 -4.81
CA ASN A 56 -8.78 -13.50 -3.54
C ASN A 56 -8.93 -15.00 -3.36
N VAL A 57 -8.61 -15.48 -2.17
CA VAL A 57 -8.79 -16.87 -1.74
C VAL A 57 -9.53 -16.84 -0.41
N ASN A 58 -10.61 -17.61 -0.32
CA ASN A 58 -11.31 -17.86 0.94
C ASN A 58 -11.46 -19.37 1.05
N TYR A 59 -10.95 -19.94 2.11
CA TYR A 59 -10.93 -21.38 2.30
C TYR A 59 -11.19 -21.76 3.76
N GLU A 60 -12.12 -22.66 3.99
CA GLU A 60 -12.36 -23.26 5.29
C GLU A 60 -11.38 -24.43 5.48
N ILE A 61 -10.32 -24.20 6.27
CA ILE A 61 -9.25 -25.19 6.53
C ILE A 61 -9.80 -26.32 7.41
N PHE A 62 -10.52 -25.94 8.46
CA PHE A 62 -11.20 -26.84 9.39
C PHE A 62 -12.56 -26.25 9.75
N LYS A 63 -13.44 -27.09 10.27
CA LYS A 63 -14.70 -26.62 10.88
C LYS A 63 -14.33 -25.51 11.90
N ASN A 64 -14.86 -24.31 11.71
CA ASN A 64 -14.58 -23.12 12.52
C ASN A 64 -13.23 -22.42 12.27
N VAL A 65 -12.46 -22.80 11.26
CA VAL A 65 -11.21 -22.12 10.88
C VAL A 65 -11.29 -21.69 9.42
N VAL A 66 -11.38 -20.38 9.19
CA VAL A 66 -11.47 -19.79 7.85
C VAL A 66 -10.20 -19.00 7.57
N PHE A 67 -9.57 -19.30 6.47
CA PHE A 67 -8.45 -18.54 5.92
C PHE A 67 -8.92 -17.68 4.75
N SER A 68 -8.60 -16.39 4.82
CA SER A 68 -8.81 -15.43 3.74
C SER A 68 -7.48 -14.85 3.33
N SER A 69 -7.23 -14.79 2.03
CA SER A 69 -6.04 -14.14 1.49
C SER A 69 -6.43 -13.25 0.32
N LYS A 70 -5.94 -12.02 0.30
CA LYS A 70 -6.14 -11.06 -0.77
C LYS A 70 -4.80 -10.49 -1.18
N LEU A 71 -4.42 -10.72 -2.43
CA LEU A 71 -3.22 -10.14 -3.04
C LEU A 71 -3.65 -9.13 -4.10
N ILE A 72 -3.14 -7.92 -3.99
CA ILE A 72 -3.24 -6.87 -5.02
C ILE A 72 -1.83 -6.62 -5.52
N VAL A 73 -1.66 -6.69 -6.83
CA VAL A 73 -0.40 -6.33 -7.51
C VAL A 73 -0.73 -5.24 -8.52
N PHE A 74 0.02 -4.16 -8.48
CA PHE A 74 -0.08 -3.07 -9.44
C PHE A 74 1.26 -2.87 -10.14
N TYR A 75 1.23 -2.74 -11.45
CA TYR A 75 2.40 -2.45 -12.27
C TYR A 75 2.20 -1.14 -12.99
N ASP A 76 3.00 -0.11 -12.65
CA ASP A 76 2.89 1.22 -13.23
C ASP A 76 3.60 1.29 -14.59
N TYR A 77 2.86 1.73 -15.63
CA TYR A 77 3.40 1.96 -16.97
C TYR A 77 4.09 3.31 -17.12
N LEU A 78 3.66 4.31 -16.32
CA LEU A 78 4.08 5.71 -16.43
C LEU A 78 5.26 6.07 -15.52
N GLN A 79 5.64 5.18 -14.60
CA GLN A 79 6.74 5.47 -13.70
C GLN A 79 8.03 5.67 -14.49
N ASP A 80 8.46 6.95 -14.61
CA ASP A 80 9.72 7.30 -15.22
C ASP A 80 10.87 6.77 -14.35
N ARG A 81 11.70 5.94 -14.97
CA ARG A 81 13.02 5.66 -14.41
C ARG A 81 13.87 6.90 -14.64
N ASP A 82 13.90 7.81 -13.71
CA ASP A 82 14.95 8.81 -13.64
C ASP A 82 16.29 8.09 -13.37
N LEU A 83 16.89 7.60 -14.45
CA LEU A 83 18.21 6.95 -14.45
C LEU A 83 19.32 7.89 -13.94
N ASN A 84 19.00 9.18 -13.78
CA ASN A 84 19.90 10.23 -13.33
C ASN A 84 19.75 10.61 -11.86
N ALA A 85 18.76 10.09 -11.14
CA ALA A 85 18.72 10.25 -9.71
C ALA A 85 19.79 9.36 -9.07
N LEU A 86 20.92 9.95 -8.74
CA LEU A 86 22.15 9.33 -8.23
C LEU A 86 21.95 8.44 -6.96
N ASN A 87 20.75 8.32 -6.42
CA ASN A 87 20.42 7.58 -5.22
C ASN A 87 19.20 6.62 -5.33
N LYS A 88 18.47 6.53 -6.46
CA LYS A 88 17.42 5.51 -6.64
C LYS A 88 18.02 4.25 -7.29
N LYS A 89 18.55 3.40 -6.47
CA LYS A 89 19.29 2.21 -6.88
C LYS A 89 18.43 1.13 -7.56
N TYR A 90 17.12 1.09 -7.35
CA TYR A 90 16.21 0.09 -7.94
C TYR A 90 14.77 0.61 -7.92
N GLY A 91 14.28 1.22 -8.99
CA GLY A 91 12.85 1.48 -9.17
C GLY A 91 12.16 0.21 -9.65
N CYS A 92 11.47 -0.49 -8.80
CA CYS A 92 10.57 -1.55 -9.19
C CYS A 92 9.20 -0.93 -9.48
N ARG A 93 8.68 -1.05 -10.69
CA ARG A 93 7.35 -0.53 -11.08
C ARG A 93 6.20 -1.38 -10.50
N LEU A 94 6.50 -2.18 -9.51
CA LEU A 94 5.60 -3.19 -9.01
C LEU A 94 5.31 -2.94 -7.54
N ASP A 95 4.07 -2.53 -7.26
CA ASP A 95 3.55 -2.43 -5.92
C ASP A 95 2.75 -3.68 -5.59
N PHE A 96 2.85 -4.16 -4.37
CA PHE A 96 1.95 -5.21 -3.92
C PHE A 96 1.44 -4.97 -2.50
N ASP A 97 0.22 -5.40 -2.28
CA ASP A 97 -0.47 -5.40 -1.00
C ASP A 97 -1.06 -6.78 -0.78
N TRP A 98 -0.58 -7.48 0.23
CA TRP A 98 -0.97 -8.85 0.53
C TRP A 98 -1.54 -8.96 1.93
N ASP A 99 -2.86 -9.01 2.00
CA ASP A 99 -3.63 -9.21 3.23
C ASP A 99 -3.95 -10.68 3.45
N ASN A 100 -3.65 -11.18 4.64
CA ASN A 100 -4.01 -12.52 5.07
C ASN A 100 -4.76 -12.45 6.39
N ALA A 101 -5.82 -13.23 6.52
CA ALA A 101 -6.60 -13.34 7.74
C ALA A 101 -6.92 -14.79 8.05
N LEU A 102 -6.70 -15.19 9.30
CA LEU A 102 -7.13 -16.46 9.85
C LEU A 102 -8.17 -16.19 10.93
N VAL A 103 -9.39 -16.65 10.68
CA VAL A 103 -10.52 -16.49 11.61
C VAL A 103 -10.78 -17.82 12.29
N LEU A 104 -10.64 -17.85 13.61
CA LEU A 104 -10.85 -18.99 14.48
C LEU A 104 -12.16 -18.77 15.26
N LYS A 105 -13.22 -19.48 14.92
CA LYS A 105 -14.49 -19.45 15.66
C LYS A 105 -14.42 -20.42 16.82
N VAL A 106 -14.23 -19.88 18.04
CA VAL A 106 -14.17 -20.70 19.25
C VAL A 106 -15.55 -21.26 19.60
N ASN A 107 -16.58 -20.42 19.47
CA ASN A 107 -18.00 -20.77 19.63
C ASN A 107 -18.89 -19.73 18.92
N ASP A 108 -20.22 -19.78 19.14
CA ASP A 108 -21.18 -18.91 18.45
C ASP A 108 -21.04 -17.43 18.80
N TRP A 109 -20.37 -17.10 19.89
CA TRP A 109 -20.21 -15.72 20.35
C TRP A 109 -18.75 -15.27 20.46
N LEU A 110 -17.76 -16.16 20.46
CA LEU A 110 -16.34 -15.86 20.62
C LEU A 110 -15.56 -16.24 19.37
N ASN A 111 -14.79 -15.31 18.84
CA ASN A 111 -13.86 -15.55 17.75
C ASN A 111 -12.48 -14.94 18.04
N CYS A 112 -11.46 -15.51 17.40
CA CYS A 112 -10.10 -15.00 17.42
C CYS A 112 -9.68 -14.77 15.96
N ASN A 113 -9.12 -13.60 15.66
CA ASN A 113 -8.66 -13.26 14.32
C ASN A 113 -7.17 -12.94 14.37
N ILE A 114 -6.43 -13.56 13.46
CA ILE A 114 -5.03 -13.24 13.21
C ILE A 114 -4.96 -12.64 11.81
N THR A 115 -4.47 -11.42 11.69
CA THR A 115 -4.28 -10.78 10.39
C THR A 115 -2.82 -10.43 10.18
N ALA A 116 -2.32 -10.69 8.98
CA ALA A 116 -0.97 -10.34 8.57
C ALA A 116 -1.05 -9.62 7.23
N ARG A 117 -0.49 -8.41 7.16
CA ARG A 117 -0.45 -7.60 5.95
C ARG A 117 0.99 -7.29 5.59
N LEU A 118 1.31 -7.49 4.33
CA LEU A 118 2.60 -7.18 3.73
C LEU A 118 2.36 -6.18 2.60
N VAL A 119 3.02 -5.02 2.67
CA VAL A 119 2.93 -3.97 1.67
C VAL A 119 4.32 -3.66 1.14
N TYR A 120 4.45 -3.61 -0.16
CA TYR A 120 5.61 -3.10 -0.85
C TYR A 120 5.16 -1.99 -1.80
N ASP A 121 5.63 -0.77 -1.55
CA ASP A 121 5.31 0.41 -2.33
C ASP A 121 6.51 1.37 -2.24
N GLU A 122 7.19 1.59 -3.37
CA GLU A 122 8.37 2.45 -3.44
C GLU A 122 8.05 3.94 -3.36
N ASP A 123 6.77 4.29 -3.52
CA ASP A 123 6.31 5.68 -3.44
C ASP A 123 6.14 6.15 -1.99
N ILE A 124 6.13 5.22 -1.05
CA ILE A 124 6.12 5.53 0.38
C ILE A 124 7.56 5.72 0.84
N THR A 125 7.91 6.96 1.22
CA THR A 125 9.24 7.26 1.77
C THR A 125 9.45 6.49 3.08
N PRO A 126 10.46 5.63 3.18
CA PRO A 126 10.74 4.92 4.43
C PRO A 126 11.16 5.92 5.51
N ILE A 127 10.67 5.72 6.74
CA ILE A 127 10.95 6.60 7.89
C ILE A 127 12.42 6.43 8.33
N GLU A 128 12.95 5.23 8.24
CA GLU A 128 14.36 4.90 8.50
C GLU A 128 14.80 3.69 7.65
N GLY A 129 15.91 3.84 6.94
CA GLY A 129 16.53 2.77 6.15
C GLY A 129 16.02 2.63 4.72
N ASP A 130 16.55 1.65 3.99
CA ASP A 130 16.30 1.42 2.56
C ASP A 130 15.16 0.44 2.26
N SER A 131 14.28 0.15 3.22
CA SER A 131 13.23 -0.86 3.05
C SER A 131 11.86 -0.25 2.76
N PHE A 132 11.35 -0.51 1.57
CA PHE A 132 9.98 -0.17 1.15
C PHE A 132 8.97 -1.27 1.53
N LEU A 133 9.44 -2.34 2.19
CA LEU A 133 8.62 -3.44 2.64
C LEU A 133 8.09 -3.18 4.04
N GLN A 134 6.78 -3.16 4.18
CA GLN A 134 6.08 -2.95 5.45
C GLN A 134 5.33 -4.21 5.83
N PHE A 135 5.50 -4.65 7.07
CA PHE A 135 4.79 -5.78 7.65
C PHE A 135 3.99 -5.35 8.87
N LYS A 136 2.73 -5.78 8.90
CA LYS A 136 1.84 -5.54 10.04
C LYS A 136 1.13 -6.82 10.41
N GLU A 137 1.17 -7.17 11.69
CA GLU A 137 0.42 -8.28 12.28
C GLU A 137 -0.54 -7.76 13.35
N VAL A 138 -1.75 -8.30 13.39
CA VAL A 138 -2.74 -7.97 14.43
C VAL A 138 -3.41 -9.25 14.89
N LEU A 139 -3.37 -9.49 16.20
CA LEU A 139 -4.16 -10.50 16.88
C LEU A 139 -5.34 -9.81 17.56
N SER A 140 -6.56 -10.27 17.28
CA SER A 140 -7.77 -9.74 17.91
C SER A 140 -8.69 -10.84 18.42
N VAL A 141 -9.33 -10.58 19.54
CA VAL A 141 -10.37 -11.44 20.10
C VAL A 141 -11.68 -10.67 20.04
N GLY A 142 -12.66 -11.22 19.35
CA GLY A 142 -13.96 -10.60 19.11
C GLY A 142 -15.10 -11.35 19.81
N ILE A 143 -16.06 -10.59 20.29
CA ILE A 143 -17.31 -11.13 20.83
C ILE A 143 -18.44 -10.70 19.88
N SER A 144 -19.21 -11.67 19.38
CA SER A 144 -20.34 -11.44 18.50
C SER A 144 -21.63 -11.86 19.20
N TYR A 145 -22.63 -10.99 19.20
CA TYR A 145 -23.96 -11.31 19.69
C TYR A 145 -25.00 -11.03 18.60
N LYS A 146 -25.81 -12.02 18.29
CA LYS A 146 -26.91 -11.87 17.33
C LYS A 146 -28.20 -11.58 18.11
N ILE A 147 -28.75 -10.40 17.90
CA ILE A 147 -30.07 -10.04 18.44
C ILE A 147 -31.13 -10.72 17.57
N PRO A 148 -32.07 -11.49 18.14
CA PRO A 148 -33.11 -12.18 17.40
C PRO A 148 -34.13 -11.23 16.76
#